data_cf3ffa79ad284c96dca264017f6310a1
#
_entry.id   cf3ffa79ad284c96dca264017f6310a1
#
_cell.length_a   1.000
_cell.length_b   1.000
_cell.length_c   1.000
_cell.angle_alpha   90.00
_cell.angle_beta   90.00
_cell.angle_gamma   90.00
#
_symmetry.space_group_name_H-M   'P 1'
#
loop_
_entity.id
_entity.type
_entity.pdbx_description
1 polymer ?
#
loop_
_entity_poly.entity_id
_entity_poly.type
_entity_poly.pdbx_seq_one_letter_code
_entity_poly.pdbx_strand_id
1 'polypeptide(L)'
;VPMSELTFRDEGDRKTAVVEVTLAAVEDTGARSSVRPERRTVSIPAASWDKAKTEAFVHRGQLKTGKGNLRFVAGVRDVASGRMALASVDLRVE
;
A
#
# COMPACT_ATOMS: atom_id res chain seq x y z
N VAL A 1 0.55 4.97 -4.73
CA VAL A 1 1.87 4.81 -5.38
C VAL A 1 1.66 4.49 -6.85
N PRO A 2 2.23 5.28 -7.77
CA PRO A 2 2.20 4.92 -9.18
C PRO A 2 2.91 3.58 -9.42
N MET A 3 2.38 2.77 -10.32
CA MET A 3 2.97 1.48 -10.64
C MET A 3 4.42 1.60 -11.12
N SER A 4 4.77 2.70 -11.81
CA SER A 4 6.12 2.94 -12.30
C SER A 4 7.17 3.12 -11.20
N GLU A 5 6.76 3.41 -9.97
CA GLU A 5 7.66 3.54 -8.82
C GLU A 5 7.97 2.21 -8.13
N LEU A 6 7.29 1.14 -8.53
CA LEU A 6 7.55 -0.20 -8.03
C LEU A 6 8.61 -0.89 -8.88
N THR A 7 9.36 -1.79 -8.26
CA THR A 7 10.38 -2.56 -8.96
C THR A 7 9.76 -3.82 -9.53
N PHE A 8 9.60 -3.86 -10.84
CA PHE A 8 9.06 -5.01 -11.56
C PHE A 8 10.16 -5.90 -12.09
N ARG A 9 9.91 -7.20 -12.04
CA ARG A 9 10.77 -8.24 -12.63
C ARG A 9 10.05 -8.83 -13.83
N ASP A 10 10.82 -9.14 -14.87
CA ASP A 10 10.30 -9.85 -16.03
C ASP A 10 10.22 -11.35 -15.72
N GLU A 11 9.01 -11.91 -15.80
CA GLU A 11 8.75 -13.33 -15.62
C GLU A 11 7.97 -13.85 -16.82
N GLY A 12 8.70 -14.27 -17.85
CA GLY A 12 8.09 -14.70 -19.10
C GLY A 12 7.36 -13.56 -19.79
N ASP A 13 6.05 -13.71 -19.97
CA ASP A 13 5.18 -12.71 -20.60
C ASP A 13 4.54 -11.73 -19.58
N ARG A 14 4.99 -11.75 -18.33
CA ARG A 14 4.44 -10.91 -17.27
C ARG A 14 5.53 -10.10 -16.57
N LYS A 15 5.11 -8.98 -15.99
CA LYS A 15 5.93 -8.18 -15.07
C LYS A 15 5.37 -8.31 -13.67
N THR A 16 6.22 -8.64 -12.71
CA THR A 16 5.79 -8.86 -11.33
C THR A 16 6.57 -7.98 -10.36
N ALA A 17 5.88 -7.50 -9.35
CA ALA A 17 6.47 -6.76 -8.23
C ALA A 17 5.87 -7.25 -6.91
N VAL A 18 6.67 -7.24 -5.85
CA VAL A 18 6.20 -7.59 -4.51
C VAL A 18 6.22 -6.34 -3.66
N VAL A 19 5.10 -6.04 -3.04
CA VAL A 19 4.96 -4.91 -2.12
C VAL A 19 4.50 -5.39 -0.75
N GLU A 20 4.86 -4.64 0.27
CA GLU A 20 4.37 -4.85 1.64
C GLU A 20 3.54 -3.65 2.04
N VAL A 21 2.30 -3.90 2.43
CA VAL A 21 1.33 -2.86 2.78
C VAL A 21 1.08 -2.89 4.28
N THR A 22 1.19 -1.74 4.92
CA THR A 22 0.92 -1.56 6.35
C THR A 22 -0.17 -0.52 6.53
N LEU A 23 -1.14 -0.81 7.42
CA LEU A 23 -2.19 0.13 7.81
C LEU A 23 -2.15 0.32 9.31
N ALA A 24 -2.29 1.56 9.76
CA ALA A 24 -2.35 1.90 11.18
C ALA A 24 -3.28 3.08 11.41
N ALA A 25 -3.83 3.17 12.61
CA ALA A 25 -4.59 4.32 13.08
C ALA A 25 -4.07 4.76 14.45
N VAL A 26 -3.93 6.05 14.63
CA VAL A 26 -3.50 6.65 15.90
C VAL A 26 -4.63 7.54 16.44
N GLU A 27 -5.06 7.27 17.66
CA GLU A 27 -6.11 8.03 18.34
C GLU A 27 -5.53 9.29 19.03
N ASP A 28 -6.40 10.25 19.35
CA ASP A 28 -6.03 11.44 20.11
C ASP A 28 -5.33 11.13 21.44
N THR A 29 -5.70 10.03 22.06
CA THR A 29 -5.12 9.55 23.32
C THR A 29 -3.72 8.95 23.15
N GLY A 30 -3.26 8.77 21.90
CA GLY A 30 -2.02 8.08 21.60
C GLY A 30 -2.16 6.57 21.40
N ALA A 31 -3.37 6.03 21.63
CA ALA A 31 -3.62 4.62 21.38
C ALA A 31 -3.49 4.30 19.90
N ARG A 32 -2.96 3.13 19.59
CA ARG A 32 -2.73 2.69 18.21
C ARG A 32 -3.51 1.44 17.89
N SER A 33 -4.02 1.40 16.67
CA SER A 33 -4.57 0.18 16.07
C SER A 33 -3.79 -0.08 14.79
N SER A 34 -3.36 -1.31 14.59
CA SER A 34 -2.61 -1.67 13.39
C SER A 34 -2.98 -3.06 12.92
N VAL A 35 -2.79 -3.30 11.63
CA VAL A 35 -2.87 -4.65 11.05
C VAL A 35 -1.46 -5.12 10.69
N ARG A 36 -1.29 -6.42 10.61
CA ARG A 36 -0.02 -7.00 10.18
C ARG A 36 0.30 -6.53 8.74
N PRO A 37 1.57 -6.27 8.45
CA PRO A 37 1.97 -6.01 7.06
C PRO A 37 1.55 -7.17 6.16
N GLU A 38 0.95 -6.84 5.03
CA GLU A 38 0.57 -7.81 4.01
C GLU A 38 1.48 -7.69 2.82
N ARG A 39 1.98 -8.84 2.34
CA ARG A 39 2.69 -8.90 1.08
C ARG A 39 1.70 -9.13 -0.05
N ARG A 40 1.83 -8.34 -1.08
CA ARG A 40 1.02 -8.44 -2.29
C ARG A 40 1.94 -8.60 -3.49
N THR A 41 1.58 -9.52 -4.37
CA THR A 41 2.27 -9.66 -5.66
C THR A 41 1.42 -8.97 -6.72
N VAL A 42 2.01 -7.99 -7.37
CA VAL A 42 1.40 -7.29 -8.49
C VAL A 42 1.91 -7.96 -9.77
N SER A 43 1.00 -8.47 -10.58
CA SER A 43 1.35 -9.16 -11.82
C SER A 43 0.61 -8.52 -12.98
N ILE A 44 1.37 -8.05 -13.97
CA ILE A 44 0.84 -7.32 -15.12
C ILE A 44 1.33 -8.00 -16.39
N PRO A 45 0.44 -8.35 -17.35
CA PRO A 45 0.88 -8.85 -18.65
C PRO A 45 1.83 -7.86 -19.31
N ALA A 46 2.93 -8.33 -19.86
CA ALA A 46 3.92 -7.46 -20.51
C ALA A 46 3.30 -6.61 -21.62
N ALA A 47 2.32 -7.14 -22.33
CA ALA A 47 1.60 -6.40 -23.38
C ALA A 47 0.78 -5.22 -22.84
N SER A 48 0.42 -5.22 -21.55
CA SER A 48 -0.36 -4.16 -20.90
C SER A 48 0.49 -3.18 -20.09
N TRP A 49 1.82 -3.37 -20.07
CA TRP A 49 2.71 -2.59 -19.22
C TRP A 49 2.67 -1.09 -19.51
N ASP A 50 2.69 -0.71 -20.79
CA ASP A 50 2.71 0.72 -21.17
C ASP A 50 1.49 1.49 -20.65
N LYS A 51 0.35 0.82 -20.54
CA LYS A 51 -0.85 1.40 -19.95
C LYS A 51 -0.80 1.33 -18.43
N ALA A 52 -0.45 0.18 -17.88
CA ALA A 52 -0.50 -0.07 -16.43
C ALA A 52 0.52 0.76 -15.65
N LYS A 53 1.70 1.04 -16.20
CA LYS A 53 2.75 1.81 -15.51
C LYS A 53 2.32 3.22 -15.13
N THR A 54 1.31 3.78 -15.78
CA THR A 54 0.76 5.10 -15.45
C THR A 54 -0.35 5.05 -14.41
N GLU A 55 -0.84 3.86 -14.07
CA GLU A 55 -1.88 3.68 -13.09
C GLU A 55 -1.29 3.57 -11.67
N ALA A 56 -2.10 3.87 -10.66
CA ALA A 56 -1.68 3.77 -9.28
C ALA A 56 -1.95 2.36 -8.74
N PHE A 57 -1.04 1.89 -7.89
CA PHE A 57 -1.28 0.70 -7.08
C PHE A 57 -2.39 1.00 -6.06
N VAL A 58 -3.40 0.14 -5.99
CA VAL A 58 -4.52 0.27 -5.06
C VAL A 58 -4.58 -0.97 -4.16
N HIS A 59 -4.61 -0.74 -2.86
CA HIS A 59 -4.83 -1.78 -1.85
C HIS A 59 -6.06 -1.42 -1.04
N ARG A 60 -6.89 -2.43 -0.76
CA ARG A 60 -8.06 -2.29 0.10
C ARG A 60 -7.90 -3.19 1.32
N GLY A 61 -8.12 -2.63 2.48
CA GLY A 61 -8.03 -3.35 3.74
C GLY A 61 -9.02 -2.83 4.76
N GLN A 62 -9.11 -3.52 5.87
CA GLN A 62 -9.96 -3.14 6.99
C GLN A 62 -9.11 -3.05 8.26
N LEU A 63 -9.41 -2.05 9.07
CA LEU A 63 -8.75 -1.82 10.34
C LEU A 63 -9.80 -1.53 11.40
N LYS A 64 -9.77 -2.28 12.49
CA LYS A 64 -10.64 -1.99 13.65
C LYS A 64 -10.01 -0.90 14.48
N THR A 65 -10.78 0.15 14.75
CA THR A 65 -10.32 1.32 15.50
C THR A 65 -11.32 1.67 16.60
N GLY A 66 -10.85 2.50 17.54
CA GLY A 66 -11.74 3.22 18.45
C GLY A 66 -12.51 4.31 17.71
N LYS A 67 -13.35 5.02 18.45
CA LYS A 67 -14.11 6.18 17.95
C LYS A 67 -13.35 7.47 18.22
N GLY A 68 -13.71 8.52 17.54
CA GLY A 68 -13.17 9.85 17.72
C GLY A 68 -12.29 10.30 16.57
N ASN A 69 -11.43 11.26 16.85
CA ASN A 69 -10.51 11.75 15.83
C ASN A 69 -9.32 10.82 15.71
N LEU A 70 -9.07 10.36 14.51
CA LEU A 70 -8.03 9.37 14.23
C LEU A 70 -7.17 9.84 13.07
N ARG A 71 -5.88 9.53 13.15
CA ARG A 71 -4.98 9.63 12.02
C ARG A 71 -4.74 8.25 11.44
N PHE A 72 -5.12 8.06 10.20
CA PHE A 72 -4.87 6.82 9.47
C PHE A 72 -3.59 6.97 8.68
N VAL A 73 -2.71 5.97 8.78
CA VAL A 73 -1.44 5.93 8.07
C VAL A 73 -1.39 4.67 7.24
N ALA A 74 -1.07 4.82 5.97
CA ALA A 74 -0.83 3.70 5.07
C ALA A 74 0.60 3.75 4.55
N GLY A 75 1.29 2.62 4.60
CA GLY A 75 2.63 2.49 4.06
C GLY A 75 2.68 1.40 2.99
N VAL A 76 3.36 1.67 1.89
CA VAL A 76 3.63 0.69 0.84
C VAL A 76 5.14 0.62 0.64
N ARG A 77 5.72 -0.56 0.86
CA ARG A 77 7.14 -0.79 0.67
C ARG A 77 7.37 -1.69 -0.53
N ASP A 78 8.19 -1.24 -1.46
CA ASP A 78 8.68 -2.08 -2.55
C ASP A 78 9.74 -3.02 -1.98
N VAL A 79 9.45 -4.33 -1.96
CA VAL A 79 10.30 -5.31 -1.32
C VAL A 79 11.68 -5.40 -2.00
N ALA A 80 11.71 -5.28 -3.32
CA ALA A 80 12.97 -5.40 -4.08
C ALA A 80 13.94 -4.24 -3.83
N SER A 81 13.44 -2.99 -3.81
CA SER A 81 14.28 -1.80 -3.62
C SER A 81 14.37 -1.33 -2.17
N GLY A 82 13.42 -1.73 -1.32
CA GLY A 82 13.29 -1.24 0.04
C GLY A 82 12.68 0.16 0.14
N ARG A 83 12.30 0.78 -0.97
CA ARG A 83 11.66 2.10 -0.95
C ARG A 83 10.28 2.01 -0.32
N MET A 84 9.93 3.05 0.45
CA MET A 84 8.63 3.13 1.12
C MET A 84 7.96 4.45 0.78
N ALA A 85 6.66 4.38 0.51
CA ALA A 85 5.80 5.54 0.41
C ALA A 85 4.80 5.51 1.56
N LEU A 86 4.58 6.65 2.19
CA LEU A 86 3.64 6.81 3.30
C LEU A 86 2.60 7.85 2.94
N ALA A 87 1.37 7.59 3.34
CA ALA A 87 0.27 8.53 3.25
C ALA A 87 -0.51 8.53 4.56
N SER A 88 -1.02 9.69 4.95
CA SER A 88 -1.85 9.79 6.14
C SER A 88 -3.07 10.66 5.88
N VAL A 89 -4.14 10.40 6.61
CA VAL A 89 -5.37 11.17 6.57
C VAL A 89 -5.98 11.23 7.96
N ASP A 90 -6.49 12.39 8.33
CA ASP A 90 -7.18 12.59 9.59
C ASP A 90 -8.69 12.45 9.34
N LEU A 91 -9.33 11.54 10.07
CA LEU A 91 -10.75 11.26 9.97
C LEU A 91 -11.37 11.15 11.37
N ARG A 92 -12.66 11.42 11.44
CA ARG A 92 -13.44 11.19 12.66
C ARG A 92 -14.28 9.92 12.48
N VAL A 93 -14.17 9.02 13.44
CA VAL A 93 -14.96 7.78 13.51
C VAL A 93 -16.04 7.95 14.57
N GLU A 94 -17.28 7.80 14.15
CA GLU A 94 -18.46 7.94 15.01
C GLU A 94 -19.05 6.60 15.45
#